data_f75c01770655ee1106b42d398c4f74fe
#
_entry.id   f75c01770655ee1106b42d398c4f74fe
#
_cell.length_a   1.000
_cell.length_b   1.000
_cell.length_c   1.000
_cell.angle_alpha   90.00
_cell.angle_beta   90.00
_cell.angle_gamma   90.00
#
_symmetry.space_group_name_H-M   'P 1'
#
loop_
_entity.id
_entity.type
_entity.pdbx_description
1 polymer ?
#
loop_
_entity_poly.entity_id
_entity_poly.type
_entity_poly.pdbx_seq_one_letter_code
_entity_poly.pdbx_strand_id
1 'polypeptide(L)'
;MLEAGARGAVIFASGMEEKTISRQFAPEEEGTLLEYVLDSAWTVADELFVVFDHEPKLSLIEGISPFGVKVLTTRGQSPIQTICNAFKSAKSEHCLLVTERTPFLKPNVALALFEDARGHDLAIPRWKDGRMEPLLATYRKNAFTRLVGSWKGTFGGNLKKDISSLIEQLFAVKYVSIENELRELDPELDSFLEVKDERSLQVARAKASIRRKDRRKKSK
;
A
#
# COMPACT_ATOMS: atom_id res chain seq x y z
N MET A 1 -21.72 -19.32 5.74
CA MET A 1 -20.88 -18.22 5.23
C MET A 1 -19.90 -17.91 6.35
N LEU A 2 -18.61 -18.10 6.11
CA LEU A 2 -17.59 -17.63 7.04
C LEU A 2 -17.68 -16.09 7.02
N GLU A 3 -17.93 -15.48 8.18
CA GLU A 3 -17.85 -14.04 8.33
C GLU A 3 -16.50 -13.59 7.79
N ALA A 4 -16.50 -12.61 6.89
CA ALA A 4 -15.26 -12.02 6.41
C ALA A 4 -14.58 -11.38 7.62
N GLY A 5 -13.45 -11.94 8.06
CA GLY A 5 -12.67 -11.37 9.16
C GLY A 5 -12.31 -9.92 8.88
N ALA A 6 -12.12 -9.13 9.91
CA ALA A 6 -11.70 -7.73 9.78
C ALA A 6 -10.44 -7.62 8.91
N ARG A 7 -10.38 -6.59 8.06
CA ARG A 7 -9.29 -6.31 7.12
C ARG A 7 -8.50 -5.11 7.60
N GLY A 8 -7.17 -5.21 7.63
CA GLY A 8 -6.30 -4.09 7.96
C GLY A 8 -5.59 -3.55 6.72
N ALA A 9 -5.22 -2.29 6.71
CA ALA A 9 -4.29 -1.76 5.73
C ALA A 9 -3.18 -0.98 6.41
N VAL A 10 -1.95 -1.19 5.97
CA VAL A 10 -0.74 -0.51 6.42
C VAL A 10 -0.16 0.23 5.22
N ILE A 11 -0.22 1.54 5.28
CA ILE A 11 0.30 2.42 4.24
C ILE A 11 1.69 2.92 4.68
N PHE A 12 2.71 2.58 3.92
CA PHE A 12 4.05 3.08 4.14
C PHE A 12 4.27 4.39 3.40
N ALA A 13 4.47 5.46 4.14
CA ALA A 13 4.80 6.80 3.64
C ALA A 13 6.29 7.03 3.79
N SER A 14 7.05 6.78 2.70
CA SER A 14 8.48 7.05 2.64
C SER A 14 8.73 8.52 2.43
N GLY A 15 9.72 9.08 3.13
CA GLY A 15 10.16 10.47 2.97
C GLY A 15 10.77 10.79 1.61
N MET A 16 10.11 10.38 0.53
CA MET A 16 10.37 11.01 -0.78
C MET A 16 10.14 12.49 -0.57
N GLU A 17 11.23 13.19 -0.35
CA GLU A 17 11.33 14.61 -0.05
C GLU A 17 9.98 15.23 0.32
N GLU A 18 9.79 15.79 1.49
CA GLU A 18 8.55 16.45 1.97
C GLU A 18 7.81 17.25 0.88
N LYS A 19 8.54 17.63 -0.18
CA LYS A 19 8.07 18.29 -1.37
C LYS A 19 7.16 17.46 -2.27
N THR A 20 7.30 16.13 -2.28
CA THR A 20 6.52 15.27 -3.19
C THR A 20 5.26 14.73 -2.50
N ILE A 21 5.34 14.42 -1.20
CA ILE A 21 4.19 13.94 -0.41
C ILE A 21 3.22 15.08 -0.11
N SER A 22 3.73 16.29 0.15
CA SER A 22 2.93 17.49 0.46
C SER A 22 2.56 18.33 -0.78
N ARG A 23 3.07 17.99 -1.98
CA ARG A 23 2.62 18.66 -3.20
C ARG A 23 1.23 18.18 -3.56
N GLN A 24 0.34 19.14 -3.78
CA GLN A 24 -0.95 18.88 -4.42
C GLN A 24 -0.76 17.97 -5.63
N PHE A 25 -1.35 16.80 -5.58
CA PHE A 25 -1.23 15.78 -6.63
C PHE A 25 -1.80 16.30 -7.97
N ALA A 26 -2.84 17.14 -7.90
CA ALA A 26 -3.35 17.89 -9.03
C ALA A 26 -3.49 19.37 -8.66
N PRO A 27 -3.11 20.33 -9.54
CA PRO A 27 -3.19 21.76 -9.25
C PRO A 27 -4.59 22.26 -8.90
N GLU A 28 -5.62 21.49 -9.26
CA GLU A 28 -7.03 21.82 -9.07
C GLU A 28 -7.74 20.90 -8.06
N GLU A 29 -7.03 19.95 -7.46
CA GLU A 29 -7.55 19.06 -6.44
C GLU A 29 -6.71 19.20 -5.17
N GLU A 30 -7.39 19.45 -4.06
CA GLU A 30 -6.82 19.43 -2.73
C GLU A 30 -6.62 17.97 -2.32
N GLY A 31 -5.38 17.46 -2.43
CA GLY A 31 -5.05 16.10 -2.00
C GLY A 31 -3.61 15.70 -2.29
N THR A 32 -3.02 14.99 -1.36
CA THR A 32 -1.68 14.41 -1.46
C THR A 32 -1.73 13.01 -2.04
N LEU A 33 -0.58 12.46 -2.50
CA LEU A 33 -0.49 11.06 -2.92
C LEU A 33 -0.98 10.10 -1.82
N LEU A 34 -0.67 10.42 -0.57
CA LEU A 34 -1.08 9.62 0.59
C LEU A 34 -2.61 9.59 0.74
N GLU A 35 -3.29 10.75 0.60
CA GLU A 35 -4.74 10.81 0.70
C GLU A 35 -5.44 10.00 -0.39
N TYR A 36 -4.91 9.97 -1.61
CA TYR A 36 -5.46 9.13 -2.68
C TYR A 36 -5.36 7.63 -2.37
N VAL A 37 -4.25 7.19 -1.78
CA VAL A 37 -4.09 5.79 -1.36
C VAL A 37 -5.01 5.49 -0.17
N LEU A 38 -5.10 6.41 0.80
CA LEU A 38 -5.99 6.28 1.95
C LEU A 38 -7.45 6.16 1.53
N ASP A 39 -7.92 6.99 0.59
CA ASP A 39 -9.27 6.94 0.06
C ASP A 39 -9.62 5.55 -0.50
N SER A 40 -8.70 4.97 -1.28
CA SER A 40 -8.86 3.61 -1.81
C SER A 40 -8.83 2.53 -0.72
N ALA A 41 -7.90 2.64 0.23
CA ALA A 41 -7.74 1.67 1.32
C ALA A 41 -8.92 1.73 2.31
N TRP A 42 -9.44 2.91 2.58
CA TRP A 42 -10.56 3.14 3.49
C TRP A 42 -11.85 2.45 3.03
N THR A 43 -12.03 2.27 1.71
CA THR A 43 -13.21 1.59 1.17
C THR A 43 -13.17 0.07 1.34
N VAL A 44 -12.02 -0.52 1.67
CA VAL A 44 -11.81 -1.99 1.69
C VAL A 44 -11.29 -2.53 3.02
N ALA A 45 -10.82 -1.67 3.92
CA ALA A 45 -10.22 -2.05 5.19
C ALA A 45 -10.99 -1.43 6.38
N ASP A 46 -11.11 -2.21 7.47
CA ASP A 46 -11.80 -1.82 8.70
C ASP A 46 -10.88 -1.05 9.67
N GLU A 47 -9.56 -1.17 9.47
CA GLU A 47 -8.55 -0.42 10.24
C GLU A 47 -7.39 -0.01 9.35
N LEU A 48 -6.92 1.23 9.56
CA LEU A 48 -5.88 1.86 8.77
C LEU A 48 -4.70 2.27 9.65
N PHE A 49 -3.50 1.98 9.16
CA PHE A 49 -2.25 2.43 9.75
C PHE A 49 -1.45 3.19 8.71
N VAL A 50 -0.86 4.31 9.11
CA VAL A 50 0.13 5.01 8.29
C VAL A 50 1.47 4.96 9.02
N VAL A 51 2.48 4.44 8.34
CA VAL A 51 3.85 4.32 8.84
C VAL A 51 4.73 5.31 8.10
N PHE A 52 5.27 6.29 8.83
CA PHE A 52 6.23 7.24 8.30
C PHE A 52 7.65 6.82 8.63
N ASP A 53 8.57 6.96 7.67
CA ASP A 53 10.01 6.76 7.89
C ASP A 53 10.70 7.97 8.52
N HIS A 54 9.99 9.07 8.69
CA HIS A 54 10.41 10.33 9.30
C HIS A 54 9.29 10.89 10.19
N GLU A 55 9.55 11.97 10.92
CA GLU A 55 8.52 12.68 11.68
C GLU A 55 7.68 13.54 10.71
N PRO A 56 6.38 13.24 10.54
CA PRO A 56 5.51 13.97 9.60
C PRO A 56 5.15 15.36 10.14
N LYS A 57 4.88 16.30 9.23
CA LYS A 57 4.36 17.62 9.59
C LYS A 57 2.96 17.50 10.19
N LEU A 58 2.64 18.41 11.13
CA LEU A 58 1.32 18.43 11.77
C LEU A 58 0.19 18.59 10.75
N SER A 59 0.37 19.44 9.73
CA SER A 59 -0.62 19.63 8.66
C SER A 59 -0.94 18.36 7.87
N LEU A 60 0.06 17.46 7.70
CA LEU A 60 -0.17 16.16 7.07
C LEU A 60 -0.98 15.23 7.98
N ILE A 61 -0.67 15.22 9.28
CA ILE A 61 -1.44 14.46 10.26
C ILE A 61 -2.90 14.94 10.32
N GLU A 62 -3.10 16.26 10.33
CA GLU A 62 -4.44 16.87 10.31
C GLU A 62 -5.22 16.48 9.04
N GLY A 63 -4.56 16.49 7.86
CA GLY A 63 -5.18 16.12 6.58
C GLY A 63 -5.63 14.66 6.53
N ILE A 64 -4.88 13.74 7.16
CA ILE A 64 -5.24 12.31 7.15
C ILE A 64 -6.11 11.88 8.34
N SER A 65 -6.30 12.74 9.34
CA SER A 65 -7.10 12.41 10.54
C SER A 65 -8.55 12.02 10.24
N PRO A 66 -9.25 12.57 9.23
CA PRO A 66 -10.61 12.16 8.89
C PRO A 66 -10.75 10.68 8.51
N PHE A 67 -9.67 10.02 8.06
CA PHE A 67 -9.67 8.60 7.74
C PHE A 67 -9.59 7.70 8.98
N GLY A 68 -9.48 8.25 10.20
CA GLY A 68 -9.39 7.46 11.42
C GLY A 68 -8.11 6.62 11.53
N VAL A 69 -7.02 7.05 10.89
CA VAL A 69 -5.76 6.32 10.80
C VAL A 69 -4.99 6.29 12.12
N LYS A 70 -4.29 5.20 12.38
CA LYS A 70 -3.27 5.11 13.42
C LYS A 70 -1.91 5.41 12.83
N VAL A 71 -1.25 6.44 13.33
CA VAL A 71 0.06 6.90 12.84
C VAL A 71 1.19 6.29 13.64
N LEU A 72 2.20 5.76 12.95
CA LEU A 72 3.47 5.29 13.52
C LEU A 72 4.64 5.96 12.79
N THR A 73 5.71 6.25 13.54
CA THR A 73 6.96 6.81 12.99
C THR A 73 8.14 5.90 13.33
N THR A 74 9.15 5.85 12.47
CA THR A 74 10.28 4.92 12.64
C THR A 74 11.20 5.25 13.81
N ARG A 75 11.34 6.52 14.19
CA ARG A 75 12.12 6.99 15.36
C ARG A 75 13.42 6.20 15.61
N GLY A 76 14.25 6.05 14.58
CA GLY A 76 15.52 5.33 14.68
C GLY A 76 15.44 3.80 14.46
N GLN A 77 14.25 3.26 14.23
CA GLN A 77 14.06 1.87 13.79
C GLN A 77 14.12 1.77 12.26
N SER A 78 14.31 0.57 11.73
CA SER A 78 14.15 0.37 10.30
C SER A 78 12.66 0.45 9.89
N PRO A 79 12.34 0.90 8.64
CA PRO A 79 10.97 0.96 8.16
C PRO A 79 10.21 -0.36 8.31
N ILE A 80 10.85 -1.48 8.05
CA ILE A 80 10.23 -2.81 8.15
C ILE A 80 9.86 -3.18 9.59
N GLN A 81 10.65 -2.74 10.58
CA GLN A 81 10.33 -2.95 12.00
C GLN A 81 9.11 -2.13 12.41
N THR A 82 9.00 -0.89 11.91
CA THR A 82 7.84 -0.04 12.20
C THR A 82 6.58 -0.57 11.52
N ILE A 83 6.68 -1.05 10.28
CA ILE A 83 5.61 -1.77 9.60
C ILE A 83 5.20 -3.01 10.41
N CYS A 84 6.18 -3.77 10.91
CA CYS A 84 5.91 -4.93 11.77
C CYS A 84 5.15 -4.54 13.06
N ASN A 85 5.45 -3.39 13.65
CA ASN A 85 4.73 -2.87 14.82
C ASN A 85 3.27 -2.49 14.46
N ALA A 86 3.03 -1.93 13.28
CA ALA A 86 1.68 -1.70 12.77
C ALA A 86 0.91 -3.02 12.63
N PHE A 87 1.51 -4.04 12.01
CA PHE A 87 0.93 -5.37 11.92
C PHE A 87 0.61 -5.98 13.29
N LYS A 88 1.53 -5.89 14.27
CA LYS A 88 1.30 -6.37 15.65
C LYS A 88 0.11 -5.68 16.30
N SER A 89 -0.08 -4.39 16.02
CA SER A 89 -1.16 -3.57 16.59
C SER A 89 -2.50 -3.78 15.90
N ALA A 90 -2.51 -4.37 14.71
CA ALA A 90 -3.74 -4.65 13.97
C ALA A 90 -4.57 -5.73 14.68
N LYS A 91 -5.88 -5.57 14.69
CA LYS A 91 -6.84 -6.59 15.13
C LYS A 91 -7.09 -7.62 14.03
N SER A 92 -6.95 -7.20 12.78
CA SER A 92 -7.17 -7.98 11.57
C SER A 92 -6.17 -9.12 11.44
N GLU A 93 -6.62 -10.26 10.90
CA GLU A 93 -5.74 -11.39 10.58
C GLU A 93 -4.88 -11.10 9.35
N HIS A 94 -5.46 -10.44 8.35
CA HIS A 94 -4.80 -10.07 7.10
C HIS A 94 -4.70 -8.56 6.98
N CYS A 95 -3.53 -8.08 6.57
CA CYS A 95 -3.27 -6.67 6.33
C CYS A 95 -2.69 -6.46 4.93
N LEU A 96 -3.31 -5.56 4.18
CA LEU A 96 -2.74 -5.03 2.94
C LEU A 96 -1.57 -4.11 3.28
N LEU A 97 -0.40 -4.38 2.75
CA LEU A 97 0.72 -3.45 2.76
C LEU A 97 0.75 -2.72 1.43
N VAL A 98 0.74 -1.39 1.49
CA VAL A 98 0.78 -0.52 0.31
C VAL A 98 1.65 0.70 0.60
N THR A 99 2.14 1.38 -0.44
CA THR A 99 2.91 2.61 -0.30
C THR A 99 2.12 3.81 -0.86
N GLU A 100 2.37 5.00 -0.32
CA GLU A 100 1.82 6.27 -0.84
C GLU A 100 2.15 6.51 -2.31
N ARG A 101 3.14 5.77 -2.84
CA ARG A 101 3.60 5.92 -4.23
C ARG A 101 2.66 5.29 -5.26
N THR A 102 1.61 4.59 -4.84
CA THR A 102 0.63 3.95 -5.72
C THR A 102 -0.75 4.61 -5.63
N PRO A 103 -0.88 5.89 -6.03
CA PRO A 103 -2.09 6.71 -5.79
C PRO A 103 -3.31 6.23 -6.57
N PHE A 104 -3.14 5.32 -7.52
CA PHE A 104 -4.22 4.78 -8.34
C PHE A 104 -4.64 3.36 -7.95
N LEU A 105 -4.29 2.92 -6.74
CA LEU A 105 -4.78 1.65 -6.22
C LEU A 105 -6.30 1.55 -6.41
N LYS A 106 -6.75 0.49 -7.07
CA LYS A 106 -8.18 0.23 -7.23
C LYS A 106 -8.69 -0.64 -6.08
N PRO A 107 -9.82 -0.29 -5.46
CA PRO A 107 -10.43 -1.09 -4.40
C PRO A 107 -10.63 -2.55 -4.78
N ASN A 108 -11.05 -2.83 -6.02
CA ASN A 108 -11.26 -4.20 -6.50
C ASN A 108 -9.96 -5.03 -6.52
N VAL A 109 -8.82 -4.42 -6.85
CA VAL A 109 -7.51 -5.09 -6.79
C VAL A 109 -7.15 -5.41 -5.33
N ALA A 110 -7.35 -4.46 -4.40
CA ALA A 110 -7.12 -4.68 -2.99
C ALA A 110 -8.03 -5.79 -2.42
N LEU A 111 -9.32 -5.79 -2.79
CA LEU A 111 -10.27 -6.83 -2.38
C LEU A 111 -9.85 -8.21 -2.89
N ALA A 112 -9.44 -8.34 -4.16
CA ALA A 112 -8.96 -9.60 -4.72
C ALA A 112 -7.76 -10.13 -3.93
N LEU A 113 -6.80 -9.27 -3.56
CA LEU A 113 -5.65 -9.66 -2.74
C LEU A 113 -6.06 -10.11 -1.34
N PHE A 114 -7.09 -9.54 -0.72
CA PHE A 114 -7.61 -10.03 0.55
C PHE A 114 -8.27 -11.41 0.40
N GLU A 115 -9.04 -11.63 -0.67
CA GLU A 115 -9.67 -12.93 -0.92
C GLU A 115 -8.62 -14.03 -1.19
N ASP A 116 -7.61 -13.73 -2.01
CA ASP A 116 -6.51 -14.63 -2.33
C ASP A 116 -5.58 -14.91 -1.14
N ALA A 117 -5.54 -14.02 -0.14
CA ALA A 117 -4.78 -14.26 1.08
C ALA A 117 -5.45 -15.26 2.03
N ARG A 118 -6.73 -15.59 1.85
CA ARG A 118 -7.42 -16.56 2.71
C ARG A 118 -6.76 -17.94 2.63
N GLY A 119 -6.36 -18.45 3.77
CA GLY A 119 -5.65 -19.73 3.87
C GLY A 119 -4.17 -19.69 3.49
N HIS A 120 -3.65 -18.50 3.14
CA HIS A 120 -2.25 -18.30 2.80
C HIS A 120 -1.55 -17.36 3.80
N ASP A 121 -0.22 -17.41 3.84
CA ASP A 121 0.59 -16.46 4.60
C ASP A 121 0.72 -15.12 3.87
N LEU A 122 0.55 -15.14 2.54
CA LEU A 122 0.73 -14.01 1.65
C LEU A 122 -0.05 -14.20 0.35
N ALA A 123 -0.75 -13.16 -0.11
CA ALA A 123 -1.16 -13.00 -1.51
C ALA A 123 -0.39 -11.84 -2.12
N ILE A 124 0.40 -12.13 -3.16
CA ILE A 124 1.32 -11.16 -3.76
C ILE A 124 1.17 -11.09 -5.28
N PRO A 125 0.98 -9.89 -5.86
CA PRO A 125 1.01 -9.68 -7.29
C PRO A 125 2.37 -10.03 -7.88
N ARG A 126 2.35 -10.76 -8.99
CA ARG A 126 3.56 -11.19 -9.70
C ARG A 126 3.43 -10.95 -11.19
N TRP A 127 4.42 -10.32 -11.78
CA TRP A 127 4.57 -10.11 -13.22
C TRP A 127 5.00 -11.40 -13.92
N LYS A 128 4.75 -11.51 -15.23
CA LYS A 128 5.19 -12.65 -16.07
C LYS A 128 6.71 -12.86 -16.04
N ASP A 129 7.47 -11.79 -15.87
CA ASP A 129 8.93 -11.85 -15.75
C ASP A 129 9.42 -12.30 -14.36
N GLY A 130 8.52 -12.62 -13.44
CA GLY A 130 8.80 -13.10 -12.10
C GLY A 130 8.95 -12.00 -11.05
N ARG A 131 8.96 -10.72 -11.41
CA ARG A 131 8.99 -9.61 -10.45
C ARG A 131 7.74 -9.62 -9.59
N MET A 132 7.93 -9.35 -8.30
CA MET A 132 6.85 -9.27 -7.32
C MET A 132 6.63 -7.83 -6.85
N GLU A 133 5.42 -7.58 -6.34
CA GLU A 133 5.04 -6.28 -5.76
C GLU A 133 4.80 -6.39 -4.25
N PRO A 134 5.85 -6.54 -3.44
CA PRO A 134 5.74 -6.76 -2.00
C PRO A 134 5.17 -5.56 -1.21
N LEU A 135 5.18 -4.36 -1.83
CA LEU A 135 4.57 -3.14 -1.29
C LEU A 135 3.17 -2.88 -1.88
N LEU A 136 2.57 -3.88 -2.48
CA LEU A 136 1.15 -3.96 -2.83
C LEU A 136 0.73 -5.43 -2.71
N ALA A 137 0.63 -5.91 -1.47
CA ALA A 137 0.37 -7.31 -1.18
C ALA A 137 -0.37 -7.47 0.15
N THR A 138 -1.14 -8.54 0.29
CA THR A 138 -1.85 -8.85 1.54
C THR A 138 -1.15 -9.95 2.31
N TYR A 139 -0.73 -9.63 3.51
CA TYR A 139 0.03 -10.49 4.42
C TYR A 139 -0.84 -10.96 5.57
N ARG A 140 -0.69 -12.23 5.95
CA ARG A 140 -1.16 -12.73 7.23
C ARG A 140 -0.29 -12.14 8.34
N LYS A 141 -0.92 -11.43 9.29
CA LYS A 141 -0.24 -10.71 10.36
C LYS A 141 0.82 -11.55 11.07
N ASN A 142 0.43 -12.73 11.55
CA ASN A 142 1.31 -13.58 12.33
C ASN A 142 2.49 -14.14 11.51
N ALA A 143 2.30 -14.41 10.21
CA ALA A 143 3.37 -14.83 9.32
C ALA A 143 4.39 -13.72 9.12
N PHE A 144 3.94 -12.51 8.79
CA PHE A 144 4.81 -11.35 8.60
C PHE A 144 5.59 -11.00 9.87
N THR A 145 4.91 -10.90 11.01
CA THR A 145 5.56 -10.52 12.28
C THR A 145 6.57 -11.56 12.76
N ARG A 146 6.30 -12.85 12.54
CA ARG A 146 7.24 -13.93 12.83
C ARG A 146 8.49 -13.85 11.96
N LEU A 147 8.33 -13.60 10.65
CA LEU A 147 9.44 -13.46 9.71
C LEU A 147 10.36 -12.31 10.09
N VAL A 148 9.80 -11.12 10.32
CA VAL A 148 10.58 -9.95 10.74
C VAL A 148 11.28 -10.20 12.07
N GLY A 149 10.60 -10.85 13.01
CA GLY A 149 11.16 -11.17 14.33
C GLY A 149 12.26 -12.24 14.31
N SER A 150 12.25 -13.16 13.34
CA SER A 150 13.26 -14.21 13.18
C SER A 150 14.44 -13.82 12.30
N TRP A 151 14.36 -12.68 11.62
CA TRP A 151 15.42 -12.21 10.72
C TRP A 151 16.70 -11.89 11.49
N LYS A 152 17.79 -12.59 11.15
CA LYS A 152 19.12 -12.41 11.77
C LYS A 152 20.03 -11.47 11.00
N GLY A 153 19.64 -11.06 9.78
CA GLY A 153 20.38 -10.12 8.96
C GLY A 153 20.09 -8.66 9.30
N THR A 154 20.83 -7.76 8.71
CA THR A 154 20.53 -6.32 8.69
C THR A 154 19.61 -5.98 7.53
N PHE A 155 18.66 -5.10 7.79
CA PHE A 155 17.85 -4.54 6.70
C PHE A 155 18.67 -3.47 5.98
N GLY A 156 18.75 -3.60 4.65
CA GLY A 156 19.63 -2.77 3.80
C GLY A 156 19.10 -1.38 3.49
N GLY A 157 17.94 -0.99 4.05
CA GLY A 157 17.30 0.31 3.80
C GLY A 157 16.48 0.36 2.49
N ASN A 158 16.51 -0.68 1.67
CA ASN A 158 15.61 -0.82 0.54
C ASN A 158 14.44 -1.74 0.91
N LEU A 159 13.33 -1.13 1.35
CA LEU A 159 12.18 -1.85 1.89
C LEU A 159 11.64 -2.92 0.93
N LYS A 160 11.54 -2.65 -0.37
CA LYS A 160 11.07 -3.62 -1.38
C LYS A 160 11.98 -4.85 -1.44
N LYS A 161 13.30 -4.65 -1.45
CA LYS A 161 14.30 -5.72 -1.47
C LYS A 161 14.32 -6.50 -0.15
N ASP A 162 14.27 -5.78 0.96
CA ASP A 162 14.28 -6.38 2.30
C ASP A 162 13.06 -7.30 2.49
N ILE A 163 11.86 -6.85 2.12
CA ILE A 163 10.65 -7.68 2.19
C ILE A 163 10.72 -8.85 1.20
N SER A 164 11.20 -8.64 -0.03
CA SER A 164 11.35 -9.74 -1.01
C SER A 164 12.21 -10.88 -0.48
N SER A 165 13.30 -10.57 0.22
CA SER A 165 14.17 -11.59 0.85
C SER A 165 13.48 -12.35 1.98
N LEU A 166 12.52 -11.73 2.67
CA LEU A 166 11.72 -12.40 3.69
C LEU A 166 10.68 -13.37 3.08
N ILE A 167 10.10 -12.99 1.94
CA ILE A 167 9.04 -13.78 1.28
C ILE A 167 9.53 -15.18 0.92
N GLU A 168 10.80 -15.34 0.55
CA GLU A 168 11.41 -16.64 0.23
C GLU A 168 11.36 -17.64 1.39
N GLN A 169 11.12 -17.18 2.62
CA GLN A 169 11.01 -18.00 3.82
C GLN A 169 9.55 -18.36 4.18
N LEU A 170 8.57 -17.90 3.41
CA LEU A 170 7.16 -18.24 3.61
C LEU A 170 6.80 -19.55 2.93
N PHE A 171 5.91 -20.33 3.56
CA PHE A 171 5.50 -21.65 3.07
C PHE A 171 4.22 -21.61 2.24
N ALA A 172 3.30 -20.71 2.53
CA ALA A 172 1.99 -20.63 1.90
C ALA A 172 1.82 -19.28 1.18
N VAL A 173 2.42 -19.16 -0.01
CA VAL A 173 2.35 -17.94 -0.83
C VAL A 173 1.43 -18.15 -2.02
N LYS A 174 0.38 -17.35 -2.14
CA LYS A 174 -0.45 -17.22 -3.33
C LYS A 174 0.15 -16.13 -4.24
N TYR A 175 0.66 -16.55 -5.39
CA TYR A 175 1.08 -15.62 -6.44
C TYR A 175 -0.12 -15.29 -7.32
N VAL A 176 -0.47 -13.99 -7.40
CA VAL A 176 -1.59 -13.48 -8.20
C VAL A 176 -1.04 -12.87 -9.48
N SER A 177 -1.45 -13.38 -10.64
CA SER A 177 -0.93 -12.89 -11.93
C SER A 177 -1.44 -11.48 -12.21
N ILE A 178 -0.52 -10.54 -12.41
CA ILE A 178 -0.89 -9.16 -12.76
C ILE A 178 -1.54 -9.11 -14.14
N GLU A 179 -0.94 -9.77 -15.14
CA GLU A 179 -1.39 -9.67 -16.53
C GLU A 179 -2.61 -10.53 -16.86
N ASN A 180 -2.91 -11.57 -16.06
CA ASN A 180 -4.05 -12.44 -16.33
C ASN A 180 -5.21 -12.17 -15.35
N GLU A 181 -4.96 -12.19 -14.03
CA GLU A 181 -5.99 -12.08 -13.01
C GLU A 181 -6.31 -10.61 -12.65
N LEU A 182 -5.29 -9.82 -12.30
CA LEU A 182 -5.53 -8.45 -11.84
C LEU A 182 -5.85 -7.45 -12.97
N ARG A 183 -5.42 -7.75 -14.20
CA ARG A 183 -5.80 -6.92 -15.38
C ARG A 183 -7.30 -6.95 -15.68
N GLU A 184 -8.01 -8.00 -15.33
CA GLU A 184 -9.46 -8.04 -15.46
C GLU A 184 -10.15 -7.02 -14.55
N LEU A 185 -9.56 -6.77 -13.38
CA LEU A 185 -10.06 -5.79 -12.40
C LEU A 185 -9.51 -4.38 -12.65
N ASP A 186 -8.34 -4.28 -13.28
CA ASP A 186 -7.62 -3.05 -13.59
C ASP A 186 -6.98 -3.12 -14.98
N PRO A 187 -7.77 -2.93 -16.07
CA PRO A 187 -7.29 -3.09 -17.45
C PRO A 187 -6.06 -2.27 -17.80
N GLU A 188 -5.95 -1.07 -17.25
CA GLU A 188 -4.82 -0.14 -17.44
C GLU A 188 -3.64 -0.42 -16.48
N LEU A 189 -3.81 -1.36 -15.54
CA LEU A 189 -2.83 -1.68 -14.49
C LEU A 189 -2.39 -0.44 -13.68
N ASP A 190 -3.32 0.48 -13.45
CA ASP A 190 -3.11 1.74 -12.77
C ASP A 190 -2.67 1.55 -11.31
N SER A 191 -3.17 0.49 -10.65
CA SER A 191 -2.77 0.14 -9.28
C SER A 191 -1.28 -0.12 -9.13
N PHE A 192 -0.59 -0.41 -10.24
CA PHE A 192 0.85 -0.70 -10.28
C PHE A 192 1.68 0.48 -10.77
N LEU A 193 1.04 1.63 -11.06
CA LEU A 193 1.74 2.85 -11.41
C LEU A 193 2.36 3.48 -10.16
N GLU A 194 3.67 3.32 -10.01
CA GLU A 194 4.42 3.84 -8.88
C GLU A 194 5.02 5.22 -9.18
N VAL A 195 4.75 6.21 -8.32
CA VAL A 195 5.34 7.55 -8.38
C VAL A 195 6.68 7.52 -7.64
N LYS A 196 7.81 7.58 -8.40
CA LYS A 196 9.17 7.49 -7.85
C LYS A 196 9.95 8.79 -7.93
N ASP A 197 9.61 9.63 -8.92
CA ASP A 197 10.34 10.83 -9.29
C ASP A 197 9.38 11.87 -9.90
N GLU A 198 9.91 13.04 -10.24
CA GLU A 198 9.14 14.14 -10.84
C GLU A 198 8.49 13.72 -12.18
N ARG A 199 9.16 12.90 -12.98
CA ARG A 199 8.63 12.42 -14.27
C ARG A 199 7.40 11.53 -14.07
N SER A 200 7.49 10.55 -13.17
CA SER A 200 6.36 9.68 -12.84
C SER A 200 5.23 10.45 -12.14
N LEU A 201 5.54 11.48 -11.35
CA LEU A 201 4.56 12.38 -10.78
C LEU A 201 3.79 13.18 -11.85
N GLN A 202 4.47 13.69 -12.87
CA GLN A 202 3.82 14.39 -14.00
C GLN A 202 2.90 13.45 -14.77
N VAL A 203 3.32 12.22 -15.03
CA VAL A 203 2.47 11.19 -15.65
C VAL A 203 1.23 10.91 -14.82
N ALA A 204 1.41 10.74 -13.51
CA ALA A 204 0.31 10.50 -12.58
C ALA A 204 -0.68 11.67 -12.54
N ARG A 205 -0.20 12.94 -12.52
CA ARG A 205 -1.04 14.13 -12.59
C ARG A 205 -1.87 14.20 -13.87
N ALA A 206 -1.24 13.95 -15.02
CA ALA A 206 -1.94 13.92 -16.30
C ALA A 206 -3.07 12.87 -16.30
N LYS A 207 -2.80 11.69 -15.74
CA LYS A 207 -3.77 10.61 -15.62
C LYS A 207 -4.94 10.94 -14.67
N ALA A 208 -4.67 11.58 -13.53
CA ALA A 208 -5.69 12.07 -12.61
C ALA A 208 -6.64 13.07 -13.29
N SER A 209 -6.09 14.01 -14.05
CA SER A 209 -6.85 15.03 -14.78
C SER A 209 -7.79 14.43 -15.84
N ILE A 210 -7.38 13.36 -16.53
CA ILE A 210 -8.22 12.66 -17.51
C ILE A 210 -9.40 11.96 -16.81
N ARG A 211 -9.15 11.22 -15.73
CA ARG A 211 -10.19 10.52 -14.96
C ARG A 211 -11.28 11.46 -14.45
N ARG A 212 -10.90 12.66 -14.03
CA ARG A 212 -11.84 13.70 -13.56
C ARG A 212 -12.77 14.17 -14.69
N LYS A 213 -12.22 14.43 -15.88
CA LYS A 213 -13.01 14.84 -17.05
C LYS A 213 -14.06 13.79 -17.40
N ASP A 214 -13.70 12.51 -17.30
CA ASP A 214 -14.60 11.40 -17.61
C ASP A 214 -15.69 11.22 -16.54
N ARG A 215 -15.37 11.41 -15.24
CA ARG A 215 -16.37 11.42 -14.16
C ARG A 215 -17.39 12.54 -14.34
N ARG A 216 -16.94 13.76 -14.67
CA ARG A 216 -17.84 14.91 -14.91
C ARG A 216 -18.74 14.73 -16.14
N LYS A 217 -18.32 13.99 -17.16
CA LYS A 217 -19.15 13.67 -18.33
C LYS A 217 -20.22 12.64 -18.04
N LYS A 218 -19.99 11.71 -17.09
CA LYS A 218 -20.94 10.66 -16.71
C LYS A 218 -21.98 11.14 -15.69
N SER A 219 -21.76 12.29 -15.04
CA SER A 219 -22.68 12.90 -14.06
C SER A 219 -23.58 14.01 -14.67
N LYS A 220 -23.47 14.23 -15.98
CA LYS A 220 -24.40 15.06 -16.79
C LYS A 220 -25.25 14.18 -17.67
#